data_8df46b3587fa44549435f4387cbdf6b5
#
_entry.id   8df46b3587fa44549435f4387cbdf6b5
#
_cell.length_a   1.000
_cell.length_b   1.000
_cell.length_c   1.000
_cell.angle_alpha   90.00
_cell.angle_beta   90.00
_cell.angle_gamma   90.00
#
_symmetry.space_group_name_H-M   'P 1'
#
loop_
_entity.id
_entity.type
_entity.pdbx_description
1 polymer ?
#
loop_
_entity_poly.entity_id
_entity_poly.type
_entity_poly.pdbx_seq_one_letter_code
_entity_poly.pdbx_strand_id
1 'polypeptide(L)'
;MDRPILKNKIFMYLTEFFSGMSVMAVELGASRLLAPYFSSSQIVWTIIIGTIMIAMALGNIYGGKAADKNPNPDKLYGRIIIAAVWIALIPVVGKYIILGISGLLILTVSTNFLVIAAFAACMIIFVFPLFLLGTVTPCLVKYSTDSLDDNGKTVGYLNASNTIGSIIGTFVPTFVSIPAVGTSVTFLIFAGILLILSAVYFIASKIDWKKIKKLPVAVLIFILCCVFGHSG
;
A
#
# COMPACT_ATOMS: atom_id res chain seq x y z
N MET A 1 12.56 -23.47 -6.10
CA MET A 1 12.21 -22.41 -5.13
C MET A 1 11.67 -23.07 -3.86
N ASP A 2 12.55 -23.35 -2.89
CA ASP A 2 12.15 -24.15 -1.73
C ASP A 2 11.82 -23.30 -0.50
N ARG A 3 10.86 -22.39 -0.64
CA ARG A 3 10.26 -21.71 0.52
C ARG A 3 8.98 -22.45 0.89
N PRO A 4 8.94 -23.17 2.03
CA PRO A 4 7.81 -24.04 2.38
C PRO A 4 6.48 -23.29 2.48
N ILE A 5 6.50 -22.00 2.86
CA ILE A 5 5.28 -21.19 2.99
C ILE A 5 4.67 -20.84 1.63
N LEU A 6 5.45 -20.73 0.57
CA LEU A 6 4.97 -20.44 -0.79
C LEU A 6 4.42 -21.66 -1.52
N LYS A 7 4.68 -22.88 -1.01
CA LYS A 7 3.99 -24.10 -1.45
C LYS A 7 2.51 -24.07 -1.02
N ASN A 8 2.18 -23.24 -0.02
CA ASN A 8 0.79 -23.03 0.40
C ASN A 8 0.14 -21.91 -0.44
N LYS A 9 -0.66 -22.30 -1.44
CA LYS A 9 -1.42 -21.36 -2.28
C LYS A 9 -2.33 -20.43 -1.46
N ILE A 10 -2.83 -20.90 -0.32
CA ILE A 10 -3.69 -20.09 0.57
C ILE A 10 -2.94 -18.84 1.06
N PHE A 11 -1.66 -18.98 1.43
CA PHE A 11 -0.87 -17.83 1.89
C PHE A 11 -0.68 -16.78 0.79
N MET A 12 -0.51 -17.21 -0.47
CA MET A 12 -0.42 -16.29 -1.60
C MET A 12 -1.74 -15.57 -1.87
N TYR A 13 -2.87 -16.28 -1.78
CA TYR A 13 -4.20 -15.68 -1.90
C TYR A 13 -4.47 -14.68 -0.76
N LEU A 14 -4.08 -15.00 0.49
CA LEU A 14 -4.17 -14.06 1.61
C LEU A 14 -3.27 -12.83 1.41
N THR A 15 -2.07 -13.02 0.85
CA THR A 15 -1.18 -11.88 0.54
C THR A 15 -1.84 -10.94 -0.47
N GLU A 16 -2.43 -11.50 -1.52
CA GLU A 16 -3.13 -10.72 -2.54
C GLU A 16 -4.37 -10.03 -1.99
N PHE A 17 -5.15 -10.73 -1.16
CA PHE A 17 -6.31 -10.21 -0.47
C PHE A 17 -5.98 -9.00 0.41
N PHE A 18 -5.00 -9.13 1.31
CA PHE A 18 -4.62 -8.04 2.21
C PHE A 18 -3.92 -6.89 1.48
N SER A 19 -3.22 -7.17 0.39
CA SER A 19 -2.65 -6.14 -0.47
C SER A 19 -3.74 -5.30 -1.13
N GLY A 20 -4.72 -5.92 -1.79
CA GLY A 20 -5.85 -5.24 -2.40
C GLY A 20 -6.69 -4.46 -1.38
N MET A 21 -6.93 -5.06 -0.21
CA MET A 21 -7.63 -4.43 0.90
C MET A 21 -6.90 -3.15 1.37
N SER A 22 -5.57 -3.20 1.50
CA SER A 22 -4.78 -2.06 1.94
C SER A 22 -4.69 -0.96 0.89
N VAL A 23 -4.62 -1.30 -0.40
CA VAL A 23 -4.65 -0.32 -1.49
C VAL A 23 -5.91 0.52 -1.44
N MET A 24 -7.09 -0.11 -1.35
CA MET A 24 -8.37 0.60 -1.29
C MET A 24 -8.54 1.40 -0.01
N ALA A 25 -8.08 0.87 1.13
CA ALA A 25 -8.10 1.60 2.39
C ALA A 25 -7.23 2.87 2.34
N VAL A 26 -6.06 2.80 1.70
CA VAL A 26 -5.20 3.97 1.49
C VAL A 26 -5.84 4.98 0.56
N GLU A 27 -6.51 4.54 -0.51
CA GLU A 27 -7.23 5.42 -1.45
C GLU A 27 -8.32 6.22 -0.74
N LEU A 28 -9.17 5.55 0.03
CA LEU A 28 -10.23 6.21 0.81
C LEU A 28 -9.68 7.09 1.92
N GLY A 29 -8.63 6.63 2.60
CA GLY A 29 -7.92 7.43 3.59
C GLY A 29 -7.29 8.69 2.97
N ALA A 30 -6.76 8.59 1.75
CA ALA A 30 -6.18 9.71 1.02
C ALA A 30 -7.20 10.83 0.78
N SER A 31 -8.41 10.48 0.35
CA SER A 31 -9.47 11.44 0.13
C SER A 31 -9.85 12.18 1.42
N ARG A 32 -9.91 11.47 2.54
CA ARG A 32 -10.20 12.05 3.85
C ARG A 32 -9.06 12.92 4.38
N LEU A 33 -7.81 12.50 4.14
CA LEU A 33 -6.62 13.26 4.55
C LEU A 33 -6.49 14.59 3.78
N LEU A 34 -6.83 14.59 2.50
CA LEU A 34 -6.68 15.76 1.63
C LEU A 34 -7.87 16.73 1.70
N ALA A 35 -9.06 16.25 2.09
CA ALA A 35 -10.29 17.04 2.11
C ALA A 35 -10.19 18.37 2.89
N PRO A 36 -9.55 18.46 4.07
CA PRO A 36 -9.43 19.72 4.82
C PRO A 36 -8.59 20.81 4.10
N TYR A 37 -7.68 20.38 3.21
CA TYR A 37 -6.73 21.28 2.55
C TYR A 37 -7.13 21.65 1.13
N PHE A 38 -7.75 20.72 0.40
CA PHE A 38 -8.05 20.88 -1.03
C PHE A 38 -9.54 20.78 -1.35
N SER A 39 -10.39 20.78 -0.34
CA SER A 39 -11.83 20.49 -0.44
C SER A 39 -12.14 19.08 -0.95
N SER A 40 -13.40 18.68 -0.82
CA SER A 40 -13.90 17.40 -1.35
C SER A 40 -14.49 17.53 -2.75
N SER A 41 -13.82 18.32 -3.61
CA SER A 41 -14.29 18.54 -4.98
C SER A 41 -14.08 17.29 -5.86
N GLN A 42 -14.90 17.15 -6.88
CA GLN A 42 -14.78 16.06 -7.85
C GLN A 42 -13.40 16.06 -8.56
N ILE A 43 -12.80 17.24 -8.74
CA ILE A 43 -11.46 17.39 -9.33
C ILE A 43 -10.41 16.73 -8.46
N VAL A 44 -10.44 16.98 -7.14
CA VAL A 44 -9.50 16.35 -6.18
C VAL A 44 -9.68 14.83 -6.16
N TRP A 45 -10.90 14.34 -6.18
CA TRP A 45 -11.20 12.92 -6.31
C TRP A 45 -10.58 12.30 -7.57
N THR A 46 -10.75 12.95 -8.72
CA THR A 46 -10.17 12.49 -9.99
C THR A 46 -8.65 12.44 -9.93
N ILE A 47 -8.02 13.43 -9.29
CA ILE A 47 -6.56 13.46 -9.09
C ILE A 47 -6.09 12.29 -8.24
N ILE A 48 -6.77 12.02 -7.12
CA ILE A 48 -6.41 10.91 -6.22
C ILE A 48 -6.49 9.59 -6.98
N ILE A 49 -7.64 9.30 -7.59
CA ILE A 49 -7.86 8.04 -8.33
C ILE A 49 -6.85 7.90 -9.46
N GLY A 50 -6.68 8.94 -10.30
CA GLY A 50 -5.75 8.91 -11.42
C GLY A 50 -4.29 8.67 -10.98
N THR A 51 -3.85 9.34 -9.92
CA THR A 51 -2.50 9.17 -9.36
C THR A 51 -2.28 7.75 -8.84
N ILE A 52 -3.25 7.19 -8.14
CA ILE A 52 -3.20 5.83 -7.60
C ILE A 52 -3.17 4.80 -8.73
N MET A 53 -4.01 4.96 -9.75
CA MET A 53 -4.04 4.07 -10.91
C MET A 53 -2.70 4.09 -11.68
N ILE A 54 -2.10 5.26 -11.86
CA ILE A 54 -0.77 5.40 -12.47
C ILE A 54 0.28 4.65 -11.62
N ALA A 55 0.27 4.85 -10.31
CA ALA A 55 1.21 4.18 -9.40
C ALA A 55 1.08 2.65 -9.48
N MET A 56 -0.15 2.13 -9.46
CA MET A 56 -0.44 0.71 -9.57
C MET A 56 -0.03 0.14 -10.94
N ALA A 57 -0.32 0.84 -12.03
CA ALA A 57 0.08 0.42 -13.38
C ALA A 57 1.60 0.31 -13.52
N LEU A 58 2.33 1.34 -13.06
CA LEU A 58 3.79 1.32 -13.06
C LEU A 58 4.34 0.23 -12.14
N GLY A 59 3.72 0.01 -10.98
CA GLY A 59 4.04 -1.07 -10.05
C GLY A 59 3.88 -2.45 -10.69
N ASN A 60 2.77 -2.67 -11.38
CA ASN A 60 2.51 -3.92 -12.11
C ASN A 60 3.56 -4.19 -13.19
N ILE A 61 3.88 -3.18 -14.01
CA ILE A 61 4.90 -3.31 -15.08
C ILE A 61 6.27 -3.63 -14.48
N TYR A 62 6.66 -2.88 -13.44
CA TYR A 62 7.95 -3.09 -12.78
C TYR A 62 7.99 -4.44 -12.06
N GLY A 63 6.92 -4.81 -11.36
CA GLY A 63 6.79 -6.07 -10.63
C GLY A 63 6.93 -7.28 -11.56
N GLY A 64 6.25 -7.24 -12.71
CA GLY A 64 6.35 -8.28 -13.73
C GLY A 64 7.79 -8.44 -14.25
N LYS A 65 8.41 -7.36 -14.71
CA LYS A 65 9.81 -7.38 -15.17
C LYS A 65 10.78 -7.85 -14.09
N ALA A 66 10.57 -7.42 -12.82
CA ALA A 66 11.43 -7.82 -11.72
C ALA A 66 11.27 -9.30 -11.34
N ALA A 67 10.06 -9.83 -11.43
CA ALA A 67 9.76 -11.24 -11.18
C ALA A 67 10.33 -12.15 -12.27
N ASP A 68 10.28 -11.71 -13.54
CA ASP A 68 10.86 -12.46 -14.65
C ASP A 68 12.39 -12.52 -14.59
N LYS A 69 13.04 -11.39 -14.24
CA LYS A 69 14.50 -11.31 -14.15
C LYS A 69 15.06 -12.09 -12.94
N ASN A 70 14.43 -12.00 -11.80
CA ASN A 70 14.88 -12.65 -10.58
C ASN A 70 13.68 -12.91 -9.65
N PRO A 71 13.05 -14.09 -9.76
CA PRO A 71 11.90 -14.46 -8.95
C PRO A 71 12.33 -14.74 -7.50
N ASN A 72 12.43 -13.70 -6.69
CA ASN A 72 12.81 -13.81 -5.28
C ASN A 72 11.70 -13.27 -4.37
N PRO A 73 10.97 -14.16 -3.68
CA PRO A 73 9.90 -13.79 -2.77
C PRO A 73 10.35 -12.88 -1.62
N ASP A 74 11.58 -13.05 -1.13
CA ASP A 74 12.13 -12.21 -0.05
C ASP A 74 12.15 -10.72 -0.43
N LYS A 75 12.37 -10.44 -1.72
CA LYS A 75 12.32 -9.07 -2.26
C LYS A 75 10.89 -8.53 -2.29
N LEU A 76 9.90 -9.38 -2.61
CA LEU A 76 8.50 -8.99 -2.61
C LEU A 76 8.04 -8.60 -1.22
N TYR A 77 8.22 -9.49 -0.23
CA TYR A 77 7.82 -9.20 1.15
C TYR A 77 8.64 -8.04 1.75
N GLY A 78 9.89 -7.88 1.34
CA GLY A 78 10.67 -6.69 1.67
C GLY A 78 10.08 -5.38 1.12
N ARG A 79 9.46 -5.40 -0.07
CA ARG A 79 8.74 -4.24 -0.63
C ARG A 79 7.44 -3.98 0.13
N ILE A 80 6.72 -5.03 0.51
CA ILE A 80 5.50 -4.90 1.34
C ILE A 80 5.83 -4.26 2.68
N ILE A 81 6.93 -4.63 3.34
CA ILE A 81 7.39 -3.98 4.57
C ILE A 81 7.64 -2.48 4.35
N ILE A 82 8.35 -2.12 3.27
CA ILE A 82 8.64 -0.72 2.97
C ILE A 82 7.35 0.05 2.71
N ALA A 83 6.42 -0.53 1.96
CA ALA A 83 5.10 0.07 1.71
C ALA A 83 4.32 0.27 3.01
N ALA A 84 4.31 -0.73 3.89
CA ALA A 84 3.62 -0.68 5.17
C ALA A 84 4.19 0.42 6.08
N VAL A 85 5.51 0.53 6.17
CA VAL A 85 6.17 1.61 6.94
C VAL A 85 5.83 2.98 6.38
N TRP A 86 5.82 3.12 5.05
CA TRP A 86 5.46 4.38 4.42
C TRP A 86 3.99 4.75 4.68
N ILE A 87 3.08 3.77 4.57
CA ILE A 87 1.65 3.98 4.89
C ILE A 87 1.49 4.40 6.36
N ALA A 88 2.23 3.80 7.29
CA ALA A 88 2.22 4.19 8.70
C ALA A 88 2.77 5.61 8.93
N LEU A 89 3.68 6.10 8.10
CA LEU A 89 4.22 7.46 8.17
C LEU A 89 3.24 8.52 7.61
N ILE A 90 2.32 8.15 6.74
CA ILE A 90 1.39 9.08 6.10
C ILE A 90 0.64 9.98 7.13
N PRO A 91 0.02 9.47 8.19
CA PRO A 91 -0.70 10.32 9.13
C PRO A 91 0.22 11.29 9.90
N VAL A 92 1.49 10.93 10.10
CA VAL A 92 2.45 11.77 10.83
C VAL A 92 3.06 12.83 9.93
N VAL A 93 3.53 12.44 8.75
CA VAL A 93 4.31 13.29 7.84
C VAL A 93 3.43 13.97 6.80
N GLY A 94 2.30 13.34 6.43
CA GLY A 94 1.44 13.80 5.33
C GLY A 94 0.93 15.22 5.53
N LYS A 95 0.47 15.56 6.74
CA LYS A 95 -0.01 16.92 7.06
C LYS A 95 1.08 17.98 6.86
N TYR A 96 2.32 17.70 7.21
CA TYR A 96 3.43 18.64 7.04
C TYR A 96 3.81 18.82 5.57
N ILE A 97 3.77 17.75 4.78
CA ILE A 97 4.00 17.80 3.33
C ILE A 97 2.90 18.64 2.68
N ILE A 98 1.63 18.41 3.01
CA ILE A 98 0.49 19.14 2.46
C ILE A 98 0.59 20.61 2.82
N LEU A 99 0.84 20.95 4.09
CA LEU A 99 1.01 22.31 4.56
C LEU A 99 2.19 23.02 3.89
N GLY A 100 3.32 22.32 3.71
CA GLY A 100 4.48 22.86 3.02
C GLY A 100 4.20 23.20 1.56
N ILE A 101 3.55 22.29 0.82
CA ILE A 101 3.16 22.49 -0.57
C ILE A 101 2.11 23.58 -0.69
N SER A 102 1.08 23.57 0.17
CA SER A 102 0.03 24.60 0.18
C SER A 102 0.59 25.98 0.54
N GLY A 103 1.50 26.06 1.52
CA GLY A 103 2.13 27.30 1.93
C GLY A 103 3.02 27.92 0.85
N LEU A 104 3.75 27.09 0.10
CA LEU A 104 4.56 27.56 -1.05
C LEU A 104 3.69 28.13 -2.18
N LEU A 105 2.47 27.62 -2.34
CA LEU A 105 1.56 27.98 -3.44
C LEU A 105 0.53 29.05 -3.05
N ILE A 106 0.35 29.36 -1.76
CA ILE A 106 -0.51 30.44 -1.27
C ILE A 106 -0.08 31.82 -1.80
N LEU A 107 1.19 31.99 -2.16
CA LEU A 107 1.70 33.22 -2.77
C LEU A 107 1.18 33.45 -4.20
N THR A 108 0.50 32.48 -4.79
CA THR A 108 -0.04 32.52 -6.15
C THR A 108 -1.55 32.22 -6.12
N VAL A 109 -2.35 33.26 -6.06
CA VAL A 109 -3.81 33.20 -5.88
C VAL A 109 -4.52 32.81 -7.19
N SER A 110 -4.59 31.51 -7.51
CA SER A 110 -5.51 31.02 -8.54
C SER A 110 -5.95 29.57 -8.27
N THR A 111 -7.19 29.26 -8.66
CA THR A 111 -7.79 27.91 -8.49
C THR A 111 -6.96 26.81 -9.16
N ASN A 112 -6.24 27.11 -10.22
CA ASN A 112 -5.37 26.17 -10.92
C ASN A 112 -4.19 25.70 -10.08
N PHE A 113 -3.68 26.54 -9.17
CA PHE A 113 -2.58 26.17 -8.27
C PHE A 113 -3.00 25.18 -7.18
N LEU A 114 -4.24 25.26 -6.69
CA LEU A 114 -4.80 24.28 -5.77
C LEU A 114 -4.83 22.88 -6.37
N VAL A 115 -5.19 22.77 -7.63
CA VAL A 115 -5.21 21.50 -8.39
C VAL A 115 -3.78 20.94 -8.52
N ILE A 116 -2.81 21.79 -8.88
CA ILE A 116 -1.40 21.39 -9.00
C ILE A 116 -0.83 20.98 -7.64
N ALA A 117 -1.16 21.71 -6.57
CA ALA A 117 -0.73 21.37 -5.22
C ALA A 117 -1.30 20.02 -4.76
N ALA A 118 -2.58 19.76 -5.00
CA ALA A 118 -3.20 18.48 -4.69
C ALA A 118 -2.52 17.33 -5.45
N PHE A 119 -2.26 17.53 -6.74
CA PHE A 119 -1.57 16.54 -7.56
C PHE A 119 -0.14 16.26 -7.05
N ALA A 120 0.63 17.31 -6.77
CA ALA A 120 1.99 17.17 -6.23
C ALA A 120 2.00 16.46 -4.87
N ALA A 121 1.07 16.81 -3.97
CA ALA A 121 0.93 16.14 -2.68
C ALA A 121 0.59 14.65 -2.84
N CYS A 122 -0.36 14.31 -3.71
CA CYS A 122 -0.71 12.93 -4.02
C CYS A 122 0.48 12.15 -4.57
N MET A 123 1.23 12.73 -5.50
CA MET A 123 2.42 12.10 -6.09
C MET A 123 3.48 11.78 -5.04
N ILE A 124 3.75 12.68 -4.12
CA ILE A 124 4.78 12.50 -3.10
C ILE A 124 4.34 11.50 -2.02
N ILE A 125 3.10 11.59 -1.57
CA ILE A 125 2.61 10.83 -0.42
C ILE A 125 2.21 9.41 -0.82
N PHE A 126 1.45 9.23 -1.92
CA PHE A 126 0.76 7.99 -2.22
C PHE A 126 1.39 7.15 -3.33
N VAL A 127 2.10 7.74 -4.29
CA VAL A 127 2.65 6.99 -5.44
C VAL A 127 3.65 5.93 -4.98
N PHE A 128 4.54 6.27 -4.07
CA PHE A 128 5.60 5.35 -3.67
C PHE A 128 5.08 4.06 -3.01
N PRO A 129 4.23 4.11 -1.95
CA PRO A 129 3.74 2.90 -1.33
C PRO A 129 2.82 2.09 -2.26
N LEU A 130 1.98 2.76 -3.05
CA LEU A 130 1.06 2.09 -3.96
C LEU A 130 1.77 1.48 -5.17
N PHE A 131 2.83 2.10 -5.68
CA PHE A 131 3.73 1.50 -6.65
C PHE A 131 4.32 0.17 -6.11
N LEU A 132 4.76 0.14 -4.86
CA LEU A 132 5.31 -1.06 -4.25
C LEU A 132 4.23 -2.15 -4.09
N LEU A 133 3.03 -1.79 -3.65
CA LEU A 133 1.90 -2.72 -3.56
C LEU A 133 1.45 -3.22 -4.94
N GLY A 134 1.50 -2.38 -5.97
CA GLY A 134 1.25 -2.78 -7.35
C GLY A 134 2.18 -3.89 -7.85
N THR A 135 3.37 -4.07 -7.26
CA THR A 135 4.26 -5.17 -7.65
C THR A 135 3.79 -6.54 -7.14
N VAL A 136 2.80 -6.61 -6.24
CA VAL A 136 2.40 -7.85 -5.55
C VAL A 136 1.79 -8.84 -6.53
N THR A 137 0.74 -8.43 -7.23
CA THR A 137 0.00 -9.30 -8.18
C THR A 137 0.90 -9.99 -9.19
N PRO A 138 1.73 -9.28 -10.00
CA PRO A 138 2.54 -9.93 -11.01
C PRO A 138 3.62 -10.83 -10.41
N CYS A 139 4.14 -10.49 -9.23
CA CYS A 139 5.10 -11.35 -8.54
C CYS A 139 4.45 -12.63 -8.03
N LEU A 140 3.27 -12.56 -7.42
CA LEU A 140 2.54 -13.73 -6.93
C LEU A 140 2.08 -14.64 -8.08
N VAL A 141 1.62 -14.07 -9.18
CA VAL A 141 1.33 -14.84 -10.40
C VAL A 141 2.55 -15.63 -10.82
N LYS A 142 3.71 -14.99 -10.93
CA LYS A 142 4.95 -15.65 -11.32
C LYS A 142 5.39 -16.77 -10.37
N TYR A 143 5.17 -16.59 -9.04
CA TYR A 143 5.55 -17.57 -8.03
C TYR A 143 4.59 -18.75 -7.94
N SER A 144 3.33 -18.57 -8.35
CA SER A 144 2.29 -19.61 -8.29
C SER A 144 2.17 -20.43 -9.55
N THR A 145 2.87 -20.09 -10.62
CA THR A 145 2.77 -20.70 -11.94
C THR A 145 3.85 -21.73 -12.13
N ASP A 146 3.53 -23.01 -11.90
CA ASP A 146 4.47 -24.12 -12.10
C ASP A 146 4.33 -24.74 -13.51
N SER A 147 3.18 -24.56 -14.19
CA SER A 147 2.91 -25.08 -15.53
C SER A 147 1.97 -24.18 -16.33
N LEU A 148 2.04 -24.25 -17.66
CA LEU A 148 1.20 -23.44 -18.55
C LEU A 148 -0.30 -23.82 -18.46
N ASP A 149 -0.62 -25.05 -18.11
CA ASP A 149 -1.99 -25.59 -18.15
C ASP A 149 -2.88 -25.07 -17.01
N ASP A 150 -2.31 -24.70 -15.85
CA ASP A 150 -3.05 -24.19 -14.69
C ASP A 150 -2.99 -22.66 -14.51
N ASN A 151 -2.38 -21.94 -15.45
CA ASN A 151 -2.14 -20.51 -15.34
C ASN A 151 -3.41 -19.69 -15.21
N GLY A 152 -4.41 -19.94 -16.07
CA GLY A 152 -5.65 -19.19 -16.07
C GLY A 152 -6.42 -19.29 -14.75
N LYS A 153 -6.48 -20.49 -14.17
CA LYS A 153 -7.13 -20.74 -12.88
C LYS A 153 -6.42 -20.02 -11.73
N THR A 154 -5.10 -20.11 -11.69
CA THR A 154 -4.29 -19.48 -10.62
C THR A 154 -4.38 -17.95 -10.69
N VAL A 155 -4.26 -17.37 -11.89
CA VAL A 155 -4.44 -15.92 -12.10
C VAL A 155 -5.87 -15.48 -11.73
N GLY A 156 -6.88 -16.28 -12.09
CA GLY A 156 -8.27 -16.01 -11.72
C GLY A 156 -8.48 -15.97 -10.21
N TYR A 157 -7.94 -16.92 -9.44
CA TYR A 157 -8.05 -16.93 -7.99
C TYR A 157 -7.29 -15.79 -7.32
N LEU A 158 -6.10 -15.44 -7.79
CA LEU A 158 -5.35 -14.29 -7.29
C LEU A 158 -6.13 -12.98 -7.51
N ASN A 159 -6.61 -12.76 -8.74
CA ASN A 159 -7.41 -11.58 -9.04
C ASN A 159 -8.73 -11.53 -8.25
N ALA A 160 -9.40 -12.67 -8.08
CA ALA A 160 -10.61 -12.75 -7.24
C ALA A 160 -10.29 -12.40 -5.78
N SER A 161 -9.19 -12.93 -5.22
CA SER A 161 -8.72 -12.58 -3.87
C SER A 161 -8.44 -11.09 -3.73
N ASN A 162 -7.74 -10.49 -4.70
CA ASN A 162 -7.48 -9.05 -4.74
C ASN A 162 -8.79 -8.25 -4.73
N THR A 163 -9.73 -8.62 -5.61
CA THR A 163 -11.02 -7.94 -5.74
C THR A 163 -11.84 -8.02 -4.46
N ILE A 164 -11.93 -9.22 -3.83
CA ILE A 164 -12.65 -9.39 -2.57
C ILE A 164 -11.97 -8.56 -1.47
N GLY A 165 -10.63 -8.58 -1.40
CA GLY A 165 -9.86 -7.74 -0.49
C GLY A 165 -10.17 -6.26 -0.71
N SER A 166 -10.19 -5.80 -1.96
CA SER A 166 -10.51 -4.42 -2.34
C SER A 166 -11.91 -4.00 -1.93
N ILE A 167 -12.90 -4.88 -2.08
CA ILE A 167 -14.27 -4.63 -1.62
C ILE A 167 -14.27 -4.40 -0.11
N ILE A 168 -13.66 -5.29 0.66
CA ILE A 168 -13.58 -5.16 2.13
C ILE A 168 -12.78 -3.91 2.51
N GLY A 169 -11.66 -3.63 1.82
CA GLY A 169 -10.87 -2.43 1.97
C GLY A 169 -11.57 -1.12 1.61
N THR A 170 -12.69 -1.20 0.88
CA THR A 170 -13.58 -0.07 0.61
C THR A 170 -14.61 0.11 1.72
N PHE A 171 -15.30 -0.97 2.09
CA PHE A 171 -16.41 -0.89 3.05
C PHE A 171 -15.93 -0.71 4.50
N VAL A 172 -14.92 -1.46 4.94
CA VAL A 172 -14.45 -1.40 6.34
C VAL A 172 -13.90 -0.03 6.72
N PRO A 173 -13.01 0.63 5.95
CA PRO A 173 -12.61 1.99 6.26
C PRO A 173 -13.77 2.97 6.30
N THR A 174 -14.64 2.91 5.31
CA THR A 174 -15.72 3.89 5.14
C THR A 174 -16.76 3.82 6.26
N PHE A 175 -17.19 2.61 6.61
CA PHE A 175 -18.33 2.42 7.52
C PHE A 175 -17.92 2.08 8.96
N VAL A 176 -16.71 1.59 9.16
CA VAL A 176 -16.28 1.08 10.46
C VAL A 176 -15.05 1.83 10.98
N SER A 177 -13.88 1.71 10.35
CA SER A 177 -12.64 2.17 10.98
C SER A 177 -12.49 3.69 10.98
N ILE A 178 -12.78 4.39 9.89
CA ILE A 178 -12.69 5.86 9.86
C ILE A 178 -13.70 6.51 10.82
N PRO A 179 -14.98 6.10 10.87
CA PRO A 179 -15.92 6.64 11.86
C PRO A 179 -15.58 6.30 13.30
N ALA A 180 -15.02 5.12 13.57
CA ALA A 180 -14.74 4.66 14.94
C ALA A 180 -13.43 5.21 15.50
N VAL A 181 -12.35 5.23 14.72
CA VAL A 181 -10.98 5.53 15.21
C VAL A 181 -10.27 6.61 14.39
N GLY A 182 -10.91 7.16 13.37
CA GLY A 182 -10.37 8.22 12.53
C GLY A 182 -9.43 7.72 11.42
N THR A 183 -9.08 8.64 10.52
CA THR A 183 -8.28 8.35 9.33
C THR A 183 -6.86 7.92 9.67
N SER A 184 -6.21 8.59 10.64
CA SER A 184 -4.83 8.31 11.05
C SER A 184 -4.66 6.89 11.58
N VAL A 185 -5.54 6.48 12.49
CA VAL A 185 -5.50 5.12 13.06
C VAL A 185 -5.88 4.07 12.00
N THR A 186 -6.76 4.41 11.07
CA THR A 186 -7.09 3.53 9.94
C THR A 186 -5.85 3.22 9.09
N PHE A 187 -5.03 4.21 8.73
CA PHE A 187 -3.76 3.98 8.05
C PHE A 187 -2.83 3.03 8.85
N LEU A 188 -2.75 3.23 10.17
CA LEU A 188 -1.94 2.38 11.04
C LEU A 188 -2.45 0.93 11.08
N ILE A 189 -3.77 0.71 11.13
CA ILE A 189 -4.36 -0.64 11.10
C ILE A 189 -3.95 -1.37 9.83
N PHE A 190 -4.13 -0.78 8.65
CA PHE A 190 -3.80 -1.43 7.37
C PHE A 190 -2.30 -1.60 7.16
N ALA A 191 -1.49 -0.64 7.60
CA ALA A 191 -0.04 -0.79 7.66
C ALA A 191 0.39 -1.95 8.58
N GLY A 192 -0.24 -2.07 9.75
CA GLY A 192 -0.01 -3.17 10.69
C GLY A 192 -0.34 -4.54 10.11
N ILE A 193 -1.46 -4.66 9.38
CA ILE A 193 -1.83 -5.90 8.68
C ILE A 193 -0.75 -6.32 7.68
N LEU A 194 -0.25 -5.39 6.87
CA LEU A 194 0.82 -5.66 5.91
C LEU A 194 2.14 -6.04 6.59
N LEU A 195 2.48 -5.42 7.72
CA LEU A 195 3.65 -5.77 8.51
C LEU A 195 3.54 -7.16 9.10
N ILE A 196 2.39 -7.51 9.69
CA ILE A 196 2.13 -8.85 10.25
C ILE A 196 2.24 -9.90 9.14
N LEU A 197 1.62 -9.67 7.99
CA LEU A 197 1.69 -10.57 6.84
C LEU A 197 3.14 -10.83 6.41
N SER A 198 3.94 -9.78 6.31
CA SER A 198 5.35 -9.89 5.95
C SER A 198 6.17 -10.56 7.05
N ALA A 199 5.88 -10.28 8.32
CA ALA A 199 6.54 -10.94 9.46
C ALA A 199 6.26 -12.44 9.47
N VAL A 200 5.01 -12.87 9.25
CA VAL A 200 4.62 -14.27 9.12
C VAL A 200 5.40 -14.96 8.00
N TYR A 201 5.55 -14.30 6.84
CA TYR A 201 6.36 -14.83 5.75
C TYR A 201 7.81 -15.09 6.19
N PHE A 202 8.47 -14.10 6.79
CA PHE A 202 9.88 -14.22 7.18
C PHE A 202 10.10 -15.26 8.30
N ILE A 203 9.22 -15.31 9.28
CA ILE A 203 9.28 -16.29 10.38
C ILE A 203 9.09 -17.70 9.83
N ALA A 204 8.07 -17.94 9.03
CA ALA A 204 7.76 -19.25 8.48
C ALA A 204 8.80 -19.72 7.44
N SER A 205 9.49 -18.80 6.77
CA SER A 205 10.57 -19.10 5.83
C SER A 205 11.90 -19.44 6.51
N LYS A 206 11.98 -19.42 7.86
CA LYS A 206 13.20 -19.69 8.66
C LYS A 206 14.42 -18.90 8.17
N ILE A 207 14.22 -17.66 7.76
CA ILE A 207 15.29 -16.81 7.27
C ILE A 207 16.08 -16.29 8.46
N ASP A 208 17.41 -16.34 8.38
CA ASP A 208 18.31 -15.82 9.40
C ASP A 208 18.00 -14.36 9.74
N TRP A 209 17.73 -14.06 11.01
CA TRP A 209 17.42 -12.71 11.50
C TRP A 209 18.44 -11.67 11.08
N LYS A 210 19.70 -12.08 10.88
CA LYS A 210 20.78 -11.21 10.37
C LYS A 210 20.54 -10.72 8.94
N LYS A 211 19.78 -11.46 8.13
CA LYS A 211 19.43 -11.07 6.76
C LYS A 211 18.16 -10.19 6.71
N ILE A 212 17.39 -10.16 7.77
CA ILE A 212 16.12 -9.39 7.87
C ILE A 212 16.35 -8.09 8.67
N LYS A 213 17.42 -7.35 8.39
CA LYS A 213 17.69 -6.06 9.06
C LYS A 213 16.53 -5.05 8.93
N LYS A 214 15.68 -5.21 7.92
CA LYS A 214 14.55 -4.30 7.65
C LYS A 214 13.35 -4.50 8.58
N LEU A 215 13.09 -5.71 9.07
CA LEU A 215 11.90 -6.00 9.87
C LEU A 215 11.94 -5.33 11.26
N PRO A 216 13.01 -5.47 12.08
CA PRO A 216 13.04 -4.82 13.38
C PRO A 216 13.03 -3.30 13.28
N VAL A 217 13.68 -2.73 12.26
CA VAL A 217 13.64 -1.29 12.00
C VAL A 217 12.22 -0.85 11.60
N ALA A 218 11.56 -1.62 10.74
CA ALA A 218 10.19 -1.34 10.33
C ALA A 218 9.21 -1.39 11.51
N VAL A 219 9.34 -2.39 12.38
CA VAL A 219 8.53 -2.51 13.60
C VAL A 219 8.77 -1.34 14.54
N LEU A 220 10.02 -0.94 14.73
CA LEU A 220 10.37 0.22 15.56
C LEU A 220 9.74 1.51 15.02
N ILE A 221 9.87 1.76 13.72
CA ILE A 221 9.24 2.94 13.06
C ILE A 221 7.73 2.86 13.20
N PHE A 222 7.12 1.69 13.01
CA PHE A 222 5.68 1.51 13.15
C PHE A 222 5.20 1.82 14.56
N ILE A 223 5.91 1.36 15.60
CA ILE A 223 5.59 1.67 17.01
C ILE A 223 5.68 3.18 17.25
N LEU A 224 6.72 3.84 16.73
CA LEU A 224 6.84 5.30 16.83
C LEU A 224 5.65 5.99 16.13
N CYS A 225 5.26 5.54 14.93
CA CYS A 225 4.10 6.08 14.24
C CYS A 225 2.80 5.87 15.02
N CYS A 226 2.63 4.75 15.73
CA CYS A 226 1.47 4.52 16.59
C CYS A 226 1.42 5.52 17.75
N VAL A 227 2.56 5.84 18.35
CA VAL A 227 2.64 6.80 19.47
C VAL A 227 2.34 8.23 18.98
N PHE A 228 2.97 8.65 17.88
CA PHE A 228 2.80 10.02 17.37
C PHE A 228 1.53 10.21 16.52
N GLY A 229 1.05 9.17 15.84
CA GLY A 229 -0.15 9.24 15.00
C GLY A 229 -1.46 9.27 15.80
N HIS A 230 -1.43 8.94 17.10
CA HIS A 230 -2.60 8.99 17.97
C HIS A 230 -2.79 10.37 18.62
N SER A 231 -1.76 11.22 18.59
CA SER A 231 -1.76 12.55 19.22
C SER A 231 -2.10 13.73 18.28
N GLY A 232 -2.63 13.44 17.06
CA GLY A 232 -2.91 14.47 16.05
C GLY A 232 -4.36 14.55 15.58
#